data_574adb364c42285a7d824655da051f7d
#
_entry.id   574adb364c42285a7d824655da051f7d
#
_cell.length_a   1.000
_cell.length_b   1.000
_cell.length_c   1.000
_cell.angle_alpha   90.00
_cell.angle_beta   90.00
_cell.angle_gamma   90.00
#
_symmetry.space_group_name_H-M   'P 1'
#
loop_
_entity.id
_entity.type
_entity.pdbx_description
1 polymer ?
#
loop_
_entity_poly.entity_id
_entity_poly.type
_entity_poly.pdbx_seq_one_letter_code
_entity_poly.pdbx_strand_id
1 'polypeptide(L)'
;MSEAEADSTEQTGEMSDGLQVELFHPESDRSVGDTNKLLLGGRFDIHPVVFPGAIALIAVFVAVVFLLGGQAEAAFAGAKSFIESTFGWFYLLAVNVFLITILYFAFSKYGSIRIGGVEAEKEFDNLSWMAMLFSAGMGIGLMFFSVSEPLYYLSNPPAFFGAEAGTAAAGTAALAQTFFHWGLSPWAIYGLVGLGLAFFSFNRGLPLTFRSVFWPLLGDRIYGWPGHVIDLVSVFATLFGLCTSLGLGVAQVNTGFSYVGGDMLGLISVPTGTIPQITLIAGITAIATLSVAAGLDGGVKRLSTINLYIMLALLGFLLIVGPTLYIAGSFAEGLGAYLNNFLALSFFTGAVGAGAGATLDGTVSAWTVFYWGWWIAWSPFVGMFIARISKGRTVREFVLGVLILPSLFSAVWLSTFGGSAINNSLFGNGQAMAAYNEVGQTVAMFALLEQFPLGAISGLLATLLVITFFVTSSDSGSLVIDHLTSGGKHDVPKTQRIFWAITEGVVAAVLLLGGGLTALQAAAISTGLPFAVILLLMCYTVYLGLDREYEILESEAFADRIERMTEEGEVEVDTTGRETVTGVTDGDSTTSDD
;
A
#
# COMPACT_ATOMS: atom_id res chain seq x y z
N MET A 1 20.97 33.17 -25.48
CA MET A 1 19.52 33.32 -25.29
C MET A 1 18.91 32.39 -26.31
N SER A 2 18.60 31.15 -25.91
CA SER A 2 17.85 30.36 -26.76
C SER A 2 17.55 28.91 -26.46
N GLU A 3 18.35 28.15 -25.79
CA GLU A 3 18.07 26.69 -25.66
C GLU A 3 17.53 26.27 -24.29
N ALA A 4 17.50 27.14 -23.31
CA ALA A 4 17.01 26.84 -21.97
C ALA A 4 15.53 27.19 -21.74
N GLU A 5 14.88 27.90 -22.67
CA GLU A 5 13.45 28.26 -22.57
C GLU A 5 12.51 27.31 -23.34
N ALA A 6 13.06 26.50 -24.24
CA ALA A 6 12.25 25.52 -25.01
C ALA A 6 11.97 24.23 -24.23
N ASP A 7 12.85 23.86 -23.25
CA ASP A 7 12.75 22.60 -22.51
C ASP A 7 11.79 22.67 -21.29
N SER A 8 11.37 23.87 -20.89
CA SER A 8 10.42 24.03 -19.77
C SER A 8 8.94 23.92 -20.17
N THR A 9 8.65 23.98 -21.47
CA THR A 9 7.27 23.89 -22.00
C THR A 9 6.89 22.46 -22.40
N GLU A 10 7.85 21.57 -22.66
CA GLU A 10 7.57 20.18 -23.00
C GLU A 10 7.26 19.29 -21.79
N GLN A 11 7.76 19.60 -20.59
CA GLN A 11 7.52 18.78 -19.39
C GLN A 11 6.19 19.09 -18.65
N THR A 12 5.52 20.18 -18.96
CA THR A 12 4.17 20.47 -18.45
C THR A 12 3.06 19.88 -19.34
N GLY A 13 3.38 19.39 -20.53
CA GLY A 13 2.44 18.80 -21.48
C GLY A 13 2.16 17.31 -21.28
N GLU A 14 2.91 16.60 -20.43
CA GLU A 14 2.76 15.13 -20.26
C GLU A 14 1.66 14.68 -19.29
N MET A 15 0.95 15.58 -18.62
CA MET A 15 -0.39 15.25 -18.13
C MET A 15 -1.38 15.68 -19.19
N SER A 16 -1.38 15.03 -20.35
CA SER A 16 -2.38 15.25 -21.38
C SER A 16 -3.73 14.93 -20.77
N ASP A 17 -4.44 15.94 -20.54
CA ASP A 17 -5.81 15.92 -20.17
C ASP A 17 -6.56 15.23 -21.31
N GLY A 18 -7.33 14.18 -21.01
CA GLY A 18 -8.09 13.47 -22.03
C GLY A 18 -9.04 14.44 -22.79
N LEU A 19 -9.47 14.08 -23.98
CA LEU A 19 -10.40 14.88 -24.79
C LEU A 19 -11.61 15.40 -24.01
N GLN A 20 -12.05 14.65 -22.99
CA GLN A 20 -13.15 15.02 -22.10
C GLN A 20 -12.82 16.22 -21.22
N VAL A 21 -11.55 16.46 -20.89
CA VAL A 21 -11.16 17.53 -19.95
C VAL A 21 -11.53 18.89 -20.51
N GLU A 22 -11.26 19.14 -21.77
CA GLU A 22 -11.60 20.43 -22.41
C GLU A 22 -13.10 20.72 -22.42
N LEU A 23 -13.95 19.68 -22.51
CA LEU A 23 -15.40 19.84 -22.52
C LEU A 23 -15.99 20.08 -21.14
N PHE A 24 -15.34 19.59 -20.07
CA PHE A 24 -15.97 19.44 -18.75
C PHE A 24 -15.10 19.85 -17.57
N HIS A 25 -13.85 20.22 -17.83
CA HIS A 25 -13.01 20.78 -16.78
C HIS A 25 -13.47 22.22 -16.50
N PRO A 26 -13.69 22.60 -15.24
CA PRO A 26 -13.83 24.01 -14.96
C PRO A 26 -12.53 24.70 -15.36
N GLU A 27 -12.62 25.77 -16.13
CA GLU A 27 -11.48 26.64 -16.43
C GLU A 27 -10.85 27.08 -15.11
N SER A 28 -9.80 26.41 -14.73
CA SER A 28 -9.03 26.73 -13.53
C SER A 28 -7.70 27.30 -14.01
N ASP A 29 -7.49 28.59 -13.80
CA ASP A 29 -6.19 29.23 -14.01
C ASP A 29 -5.11 28.70 -13.03
N ARG A 30 -5.38 27.60 -12.30
CA ARG A 30 -4.51 27.06 -11.26
C ARG A 30 -3.68 25.91 -11.78
N SER A 31 -2.37 26.08 -11.76
CA SER A 31 -1.42 25.00 -12.00
C SER A 31 -0.98 24.32 -10.71
N VAL A 32 -0.47 23.10 -10.85
CA VAL A 32 0.04 22.31 -9.72
C VAL A 32 1.22 23.04 -9.05
N GLY A 33 1.09 23.30 -7.75
CA GLY A 33 2.14 24.00 -6.99
C GLY A 33 2.10 25.53 -7.02
N ASP A 34 1.09 26.17 -7.63
CA ASP A 34 0.96 27.65 -7.70
C ASP A 34 1.04 28.35 -6.36
N THR A 35 0.54 27.70 -5.30
CA THR A 35 0.56 28.26 -3.94
C THR A 35 1.85 27.97 -3.18
N ASN A 36 2.75 27.19 -3.76
CA ASN A 36 3.97 26.75 -3.09
C ASN A 36 4.90 27.90 -2.77
N LYS A 37 5.72 27.69 -1.73
CA LYS A 37 6.74 28.63 -1.28
C LYS A 37 8.11 27.98 -1.33
N LEU A 38 9.04 28.64 -2.02
CA LEU A 38 10.43 28.25 -2.03
C LEU A 38 11.11 28.77 -0.76
N LEU A 39 11.70 27.86 0.01
CA LEU A 39 12.45 28.17 1.23
C LEU A 39 13.93 27.79 1.10
N LEU A 40 14.78 28.41 1.92
CA LEU A 40 16.22 28.12 2.02
C LEU A 40 16.95 28.15 0.66
N GLY A 41 16.64 29.13 -0.17
CA GLY A 41 17.28 29.28 -1.49
C GLY A 41 16.88 28.20 -2.50
N GLY A 42 15.62 27.74 -2.46
CA GLY A 42 15.08 26.74 -3.38
C GLY A 42 15.34 25.29 -2.96
N ARG A 43 15.86 25.06 -1.75
CA ARG A 43 16.05 23.70 -1.23
C ARG A 43 14.77 23.02 -0.79
N PHE A 44 13.69 23.78 -0.57
CA PHE A 44 12.36 23.32 -0.23
C PHE A 44 11.35 24.05 -1.09
N ASP A 45 10.42 23.30 -1.66
CA ASP A 45 9.26 23.77 -2.43
C ASP A 45 7.99 23.22 -1.76
N ILE A 46 7.42 24.00 -0.86
CA ILE A 46 6.43 23.52 0.09
C ILE A 46 5.05 24.14 -0.12
N HIS A 47 4.01 23.32 0.06
CA HIS A 47 2.66 23.86 0.25
C HIS A 47 2.57 24.60 1.58
N PRO A 48 2.15 25.89 1.60
CA PRO A 48 2.31 26.78 2.77
C PRO A 48 1.49 26.39 4.01
N VAL A 49 0.52 25.49 3.89
CA VAL A 49 -0.31 25.00 5.00
C VAL A 49 0.00 23.54 5.33
N VAL A 50 0.04 22.65 4.31
CA VAL A 50 0.16 21.20 4.53
C VAL A 50 1.53 20.83 5.09
N PHE A 51 2.62 21.35 4.51
CA PHE A 51 3.97 21.03 4.97
C PHE A 51 4.23 21.50 6.42
N PRO A 52 4.05 22.79 6.78
CA PRO A 52 4.27 23.22 8.17
C PRO A 52 3.26 22.62 9.14
N GLY A 53 2.02 22.38 8.70
CA GLY A 53 1.00 21.70 9.50
C GLY A 53 1.41 20.26 9.83
N ALA A 54 1.92 19.50 8.85
CA ALA A 54 2.42 18.15 9.06
C ALA A 54 3.60 18.14 10.06
N ILE A 55 4.59 19.03 9.87
CA ILE A 55 5.74 19.13 10.80
C ILE A 55 5.29 19.50 12.21
N ALA A 56 4.39 20.48 12.35
CA ALA A 56 3.90 20.91 13.67
C ALA A 56 3.21 19.75 14.41
N LEU A 57 2.36 19.01 13.72
CA LEU A 57 1.67 17.87 14.32
C LEU A 57 2.64 16.72 14.66
N ILE A 58 3.63 16.42 13.80
CA ILE A 58 4.69 15.43 14.09
C ILE A 58 5.49 15.87 15.33
N ALA A 59 5.87 17.14 15.39
CA ALA A 59 6.61 17.68 16.54
C ALA A 59 5.81 17.56 17.84
N VAL A 60 4.50 17.86 17.80
CA VAL A 60 3.59 17.67 18.94
C VAL A 60 3.52 16.19 19.32
N PHE A 61 3.37 15.29 18.35
CA PHE A 61 3.35 13.84 18.61
C PHE A 61 4.64 13.37 19.31
N VAL A 62 5.79 13.74 18.77
CA VAL A 62 7.10 13.39 19.33
C VAL A 62 7.24 13.96 20.76
N ALA A 63 6.88 15.23 20.95
CA ALA A 63 6.91 15.86 22.27
C ALA A 63 6.01 15.15 23.29
N VAL A 64 4.80 14.76 22.89
CA VAL A 64 3.87 14.00 23.75
C VAL A 64 4.47 12.65 24.16
N VAL A 65 5.08 11.90 23.24
CA VAL A 65 5.72 10.62 23.55
C VAL A 65 6.85 10.80 24.57
N PHE A 66 7.71 11.83 24.40
CA PHE A 66 8.77 12.13 25.36
C PHE A 66 8.24 12.59 26.72
N LEU A 67 7.16 13.39 26.76
CA LEU A 67 6.54 13.84 28.01
C LEU A 67 5.89 12.70 28.78
N LEU A 68 5.31 11.72 28.08
CA LEU A 68 4.75 10.52 28.69
C LEU A 68 5.83 9.59 29.27
N GLY A 69 7.02 9.60 28.67
CA GLY A 69 8.14 8.79 29.13
C GLY A 69 7.75 7.32 29.34
N GLY A 70 7.95 6.79 30.54
CA GLY A 70 7.60 5.40 30.87
C GLY A 70 6.09 5.07 30.84
N GLN A 71 5.20 6.07 30.71
CA GLN A 71 3.75 5.87 30.57
C GLN A 71 3.32 5.75 29.10
N ALA A 72 4.20 5.99 28.15
CA ALA A 72 3.86 6.02 26.73
C ALA A 72 3.29 4.66 26.25
N GLU A 73 3.89 3.55 26.67
CA GLU A 73 3.41 2.19 26.32
C GLU A 73 1.97 1.96 26.79
N ALA A 74 1.66 2.31 28.04
CA ALA A 74 0.31 2.19 28.59
C ALA A 74 -0.68 3.11 27.87
N ALA A 75 -0.26 4.33 27.49
CA ALA A 75 -1.08 5.24 26.72
C ALA A 75 -1.39 4.70 25.31
N PHE A 76 -0.39 4.15 24.60
CA PHE A 76 -0.61 3.52 23.31
C PHE A 76 -1.48 2.26 23.41
N ALA A 77 -1.25 1.41 24.40
CA ALA A 77 -2.09 0.24 24.64
C ALA A 77 -3.54 0.63 24.94
N GLY A 78 -3.73 1.67 25.75
CA GLY A 78 -5.06 2.22 26.05
C GLY A 78 -5.76 2.80 24.82
N ALA A 79 -5.05 3.56 23.99
CA ALA A 79 -5.59 4.12 22.74
C ALA A 79 -5.97 3.00 21.75
N LYS A 80 -5.09 2.01 21.58
CA LYS A 80 -5.35 0.81 20.76
C LYS A 80 -6.62 0.10 21.23
N SER A 81 -6.68 -0.27 22.51
CA SER A 81 -7.82 -0.97 23.09
C SER A 81 -9.13 -0.18 22.97
N PHE A 82 -9.08 1.13 23.19
CA PHE A 82 -10.26 2.01 23.01
C PHE A 82 -10.76 1.99 21.56
N ILE A 83 -9.88 2.12 20.58
CA ILE A 83 -10.28 2.14 19.17
C ILE A 83 -10.80 0.76 18.75
N GLU A 84 -10.11 -0.32 19.12
CA GLU A 84 -10.52 -1.68 18.81
C GLU A 84 -11.91 -1.99 19.38
N SER A 85 -12.12 -1.68 20.66
CA SER A 85 -13.39 -1.97 21.33
C SER A 85 -14.56 -1.06 20.87
N THR A 86 -14.28 0.18 20.49
CA THR A 86 -15.31 1.17 20.15
C THR A 86 -15.59 1.22 18.66
N PHE A 87 -14.55 1.15 17.82
CA PHE A 87 -14.61 1.38 16.38
C PHE A 87 -14.22 0.15 15.53
N GLY A 88 -13.91 -0.99 16.15
CA GLY A 88 -13.51 -2.18 15.40
C GLY A 88 -14.59 -2.65 14.40
N TRP A 89 -15.86 -2.62 14.79
CA TRP A 89 -16.98 -2.90 13.89
C TRP A 89 -17.03 -1.95 12.68
N PHE A 90 -16.66 -0.68 12.88
CA PHE A 90 -16.62 0.32 11.83
C PHE A 90 -15.55 0.00 10.78
N TYR A 91 -14.36 -0.45 11.20
CA TYR A 91 -13.32 -0.90 10.28
C TYR A 91 -13.77 -2.06 9.39
N LEU A 92 -14.42 -3.06 9.99
CA LEU A 92 -14.94 -4.21 9.24
C LEU A 92 -15.96 -3.77 8.19
N LEU A 93 -16.93 -2.94 8.58
CA LEU A 93 -17.96 -2.46 7.66
C LEU A 93 -17.38 -1.53 6.57
N ALA A 94 -16.46 -0.64 6.93
CA ALA A 94 -15.82 0.27 5.96
C ALA A 94 -15.11 -0.50 4.86
N VAL A 95 -14.31 -1.53 5.21
CA VAL A 95 -13.58 -2.35 4.21
C VAL A 95 -14.55 -3.11 3.31
N ASN A 96 -15.67 -3.60 3.84
CA ASN A 96 -16.73 -4.21 3.02
C ASN A 96 -17.35 -3.21 2.05
N VAL A 97 -17.61 -1.97 2.48
CA VAL A 97 -18.11 -0.91 1.60
C VAL A 97 -17.10 -0.62 0.48
N PHE A 98 -15.81 -0.56 0.78
CA PHE A 98 -14.78 -0.34 -0.25
C PHE A 98 -14.79 -1.45 -1.29
N LEU A 99 -14.81 -2.71 -0.86
CA LEU A 99 -14.84 -3.85 -1.78
C LEU A 99 -16.11 -3.87 -2.65
N ILE A 100 -17.28 -3.67 -2.05
CA ILE A 100 -18.54 -3.63 -2.79
C ILE A 100 -18.53 -2.48 -3.80
N THR A 101 -18.02 -1.32 -3.41
CA THR A 101 -17.95 -0.13 -4.26
C THR A 101 -17.07 -0.36 -5.49
N ILE A 102 -15.85 -0.88 -5.33
CA ILE A 102 -14.99 -1.07 -6.51
C ILE A 102 -15.47 -2.20 -7.41
N LEU A 103 -16.07 -3.26 -6.84
CA LEU A 103 -16.73 -4.31 -7.64
C LEU A 103 -17.92 -3.75 -8.41
N TYR A 104 -18.72 -2.88 -7.79
CA TYR A 104 -19.80 -2.19 -8.49
C TYR A 104 -19.25 -1.37 -9.66
N PHE A 105 -18.17 -0.62 -9.50
CA PHE A 105 -17.57 0.13 -10.60
C PHE A 105 -17.08 -0.79 -11.73
N ALA A 106 -16.47 -1.91 -11.40
CA ALA A 106 -15.97 -2.84 -12.41
C ALA A 106 -17.07 -3.53 -13.23
N PHE A 107 -18.17 -3.90 -12.58
CA PHE A 107 -19.24 -4.70 -13.21
C PHE A 107 -20.44 -3.89 -13.70
N SER A 108 -20.49 -2.58 -13.41
CA SER A 108 -21.52 -1.67 -13.93
C SER A 108 -21.10 -1.04 -15.27
N LYS A 109 -21.89 -0.07 -15.72
CA LYS A 109 -21.61 0.77 -16.90
C LYS A 109 -20.26 1.49 -16.83
N TYR A 110 -19.77 1.79 -15.63
CA TYR A 110 -18.50 2.50 -15.40
C TYR A 110 -17.27 1.64 -15.73
N GLY A 111 -17.42 0.33 -15.80
CA GLY A 111 -16.30 -0.59 -16.06
C GLY A 111 -15.62 -0.40 -17.42
N SER A 112 -16.30 0.24 -18.38
CA SER A 112 -15.77 0.58 -19.71
C SER A 112 -15.00 1.89 -19.76
N ILE A 113 -15.16 2.77 -18.76
CA ILE A 113 -14.47 4.07 -18.71
C ILE A 113 -12.96 3.82 -18.68
N ARG A 114 -12.21 4.55 -19.50
CA ARG A 114 -10.76 4.48 -19.59
C ARG A 114 -10.13 5.56 -18.71
N ILE A 115 -9.14 5.15 -17.93
CA ILE A 115 -8.33 6.03 -17.08
C ILE A 115 -7.40 6.84 -17.99
N GLY A 116 -7.53 8.15 -17.97
CA GLY A 116 -6.77 9.08 -18.81
C GLY A 116 -7.50 9.53 -20.08
N GLY A 117 -8.75 9.09 -20.27
CA GLY A 117 -9.55 9.48 -21.44
C GLY A 117 -9.63 8.40 -22.51
N VAL A 118 -10.49 8.62 -23.52
CA VAL A 118 -10.76 7.63 -24.58
C VAL A 118 -9.53 7.40 -25.46
N GLU A 119 -8.72 8.41 -25.65
CA GLU A 119 -7.48 8.41 -26.45
C GLU A 119 -6.28 7.86 -25.69
N ALA A 120 -6.38 7.71 -24.36
CA ALA A 120 -5.24 7.29 -23.55
C ALA A 120 -4.76 5.88 -23.90
N GLU A 121 -3.52 5.76 -24.31
CA GLU A 121 -2.85 4.48 -24.51
C GLU A 121 -2.35 3.89 -23.19
N LYS A 122 -2.16 2.58 -23.17
CA LYS A 122 -1.58 1.88 -22.01
C LYS A 122 -0.09 2.25 -21.91
N GLU A 123 0.27 2.99 -20.88
CA GLU A 123 1.68 3.37 -20.62
C GLU A 123 2.60 2.15 -20.43
N PHE A 124 2.06 1.08 -19.84
CA PHE A 124 2.77 -0.19 -19.64
C PHE A 124 2.01 -1.33 -20.28
N ASP A 125 2.75 -2.24 -20.94
CA ASP A 125 2.19 -3.51 -21.42
C ASP A 125 1.58 -4.33 -20.26
N ASN A 126 0.77 -5.34 -20.59
CA ASN A 126 0.06 -6.11 -19.59
C ASN A 126 0.99 -6.85 -18.63
N LEU A 127 2.10 -7.42 -19.12
CA LEU A 127 3.02 -8.19 -18.29
C LEU A 127 3.79 -7.28 -17.32
N SER A 128 4.29 -6.15 -17.81
CA SER A 128 4.96 -5.13 -16.98
C SER A 128 4.05 -4.57 -15.91
N TRP A 129 2.81 -4.24 -16.26
CA TRP A 129 1.82 -3.75 -15.31
C TRP A 129 1.49 -4.79 -14.23
N MET A 130 1.26 -6.04 -14.61
CA MET A 130 1.04 -7.15 -13.68
C MET A 130 2.24 -7.35 -12.74
N ALA A 131 3.46 -7.27 -13.26
CA ALA A 131 4.68 -7.39 -12.46
C ALA A 131 4.83 -6.23 -11.46
N MET A 132 4.45 -5.01 -11.85
CA MET A 132 4.45 -3.84 -10.96
C MET A 132 3.37 -3.94 -9.87
N LEU A 133 2.16 -4.40 -10.19
CA LEU A 133 1.11 -4.68 -9.19
C LEU A 133 1.54 -5.74 -8.19
N PHE A 134 2.17 -6.79 -8.69
CA PHE A 134 2.78 -7.83 -7.87
C PHE A 134 3.83 -7.24 -6.90
N SER A 135 4.74 -6.42 -7.41
CA SER A 135 5.78 -5.78 -6.59
C SER A 135 5.21 -4.84 -5.52
N ALA A 136 4.07 -4.19 -5.80
CA ALA A 136 3.39 -3.33 -4.84
C ALA A 136 2.83 -4.09 -3.62
N GLY A 137 2.48 -5.37 -3.80
CA GLY A 137 1.97 -6.25 -2.74
C GLY A 137 3.05 -6.84 -1.85
N MET A 138 4.30 -6.76 -2.29
CA MET A 138 5.43 -7.38 -1.62
C MET A 138 6.13 -6.38 -0.72
N GLY A 139 6.29 -6.73 0.54
CA GLY A 139 6.95 -5.86 1.49
C GLY A 139 7.25 -6.55 2.83
N ILE A 140 7.68 -5.73 3.77
CA ILE A 140 8.06 -6.13 5.12
C ILE A 140 6.96 -6.94 5.80
N GLY A 141 5.70 -6.51 5.67
CA GLY A 141 4.57 -7.16 6.31
C GLY A 141 4.43 -8.63 5.91
N LEU A 142 4.57 -8.94 4.62
CA LEU A 142 4.47 -10.31 4.15
C LEU A 142 5.63 -11.17 4.69
N MET A 143 6.85 -10.62 4.77
CA MET A 143 7.99 -11.31 5.40
C MET A 143 7.76 -11.56 6.89
N PHE A 144 7.14 -10.60 7.58
CA PHE A 144 6.92 -10.67 9.01
C PHE A 144 5.82 -11.66 9.39
N PHE A 145 4.70 -11.64 8.68
CA PHE A 145 3.48 -12.35 9.06
C PHE A 145 3.26 -13.69 8.35
N SER A 146 3.97 -13.97 7.25
CA SER A 146 3.70 -15.19 6.44
C SER A 146 3.85 -16.51 7.18
N VAL A 147 4.63 -16.54 8.27
CA VAL A 147 4.80 -17.71 9.13
C VAL A 147 4.08 -17.52 10.47
N SER A 148 4.25 -16.34 11.07
CA SER A 148 3.76 -16.06 12.42
C SER A 148 2.22 -16.04 12.50
N GLU A 149 1.53 -15.53 11.51
CA GLU A 149 0.07 -15.48 11.50
C GLU A 149 -0.58 -16.87 11.32
N PRO A 150 -0.18 -17.71 10.34
CA PRO A 150 -0.65 -19.09 10.26
C PRO A 150 -0.37 -19.91 11.52
N LEU A 151 0.78 -19.74 12.19
CA LEU A 151 1.07 -20.42 13.45
C LEU A 151 0.17 -19.93 14.59
N TYR A 152 -0.10 -18.62 14.64
CA TYR A 152 -1.05 -18.06 15.60
C TYR A 152 -2.42 -18.71 15.46
N TYR A 153 -2.97 -18.73 14.24
CA TYR A 153 -4.30 -19.28 13.99
C TYR A 153 -4.37 -20.81 14.03
N LEU A 154 -3.26 -21.51 13.86
CA LEU A 154 -3.18 -22.93 14.14
C LEU A 154 -3.42 -23.22 15.63
N SER A 155 -2.90 -22.35 16.51
CA SER A 155 -3.06 -22.47 17.97
C SER A 155 -4.33 -21.78 18.49
N ASN A 156 -4.85 -20.79 17.77
CA ASN A 156 -6.01 -19.97 18.13
C ASN A 156 -6.96 -19.85 16.93
N PRO A 157 -7.56 -20.94 16.44
CA PRO A 157 -8.44 -20.90 15.29
C PRO A 157 -9.63 -20.00 15.59
N PRO A 158 -10.06 -19.15 14.63
CA PRO A 158 -11.22 -18.30 14.85
C PRO A 158 -12.45 -19.15 15.21
N ALA A 159 -13.18 -18.74 16.23
CA ALA A 159 -14.33 -19.50 16.76
C ALA A 159 -15.38 -19.80 15.68
N PHE A 160 -15.48 -18.94 14.68
CA PHE A 160 -16.34 -19.08 13.51
C PHE A 160 -16.12 -20.41 12.74
N PHE A 161 -14.88 -20.92 12.65
CA PHE A 161 -14.60 -22.19 11.96
C PHE A 161 -14.95 -23.44 12.79
N GLY A 162 -15.14 -23.31 14.10
CA GLY A 162 -15.39 -24.45 14.98
C GLY A 162 -14.27 -25.50 15.01
N ALA A 163 -13.06 -25.13 14.61
CA ALA A 163 -11.90 -26.01 14.56
C ALA A 163 -11.22 -26.09 15.92
N GLU A 164 -10.77 -27.30 16.32
CA GLU A 164 -9.95 -27.50 17.51
C GLU A 164 -8.49 -27.11 17.24
N ALA A 165 -7.88 -26.42 18.17
CA ALA A 165 -6.50 -25.96 18.08
C ALA A 165 -5.50 -27.12 17.82
N GLY A 166 -4.50 -26.86 16.97
CA GLY A 166 -3.47 -27.85 16.64
C GLY A 166 -3.94 -29.02 15.77
N THR A 167 -5.09 -28.90 15.10
CA THR A 167 -5.61 -29.93 14.18
C THR A 167 -5.43 -29.51 12.71
N ALA A 168 -5.61 -30.46 11.79
CA ALA A 168 -5.61 -30.18 10.35
C ALA A 168 -6.71 -29.17 9.97
N ALA A 169 -7.89 -29.27 10.61
CA ALA A 169 -8.97 -28.31 10.41
C ALA A 169 -8.57 -26.89 10.86
N ALA A 170 -7.85 -26.75 11.97
CA ALA A 170 -7.28 -25.46 12.38
C ALA A 170 -6.23 -24.95 11.39
N GLY A 171 -5.46 -25.84 10.75
CA GLY A 171 -4.50 -25.47 9.69
C GLY A 171 -5.19 -24.89 8.46
N THR A 172 -6.27 -25.50 8.00
CA THR A 172 -7.09 -24.97 6.89
C THR A 172 -7.74 -23.62 7.27
N ALA A 173 -8.30 -23.51 8.48
CA ALA A 173 -8.87 -22.28 9.01
C ALA A 173 -7.80 -21.16 9.12
N ALA A 174 -6.58 -21.49 9.57
CA ALA A 174 -5.47 -20.56 9.66
C ALA A 174 -5.09 -19.96 8.30
N LEU A 175 -4.98 -20.78 7.26
CA LEU A 175 -4.71 -20.30 5.90
C LEU A 175 -5.87 -19.46 5.34
N ALA A 176 -7.11 -19.88 5.55
CA ALA A 176 -8.28 -19.12 5.09
C ALA A 176 -8.36 -17.73 5.75
N GLN A 177 -8.10 -17.65 7.06
CA GLN A 177 -8.05 -16.38 7.80
C GLN A 177 -6.88 -15.50 7.33
N THR A 178 -5.72 -16.08 7.12
CA THR A 178 -4.56 -15.36 6.61
C THR A 178 -4.80 -14.84 5.18
N PHE A 179 -5.43 -15.65 4.31
CA PHE A 179 -5.81 -15.19 2.97
C PHE A 179 -6.86 -14.07 3.01
N PHE A 180 -7.74 -14.07 4.00
CA PHE A 180 -8.68 -12.97 4.21
C PHE A 180 -7.96 -11.66 4.53
N HIS A 181 -6.94 -11.68 5.34
CA HIS A 181 -6.17 -10.50 5.72
C HIS A 181 -5.25 -9.96 4.62
N TRP A 182 -4.84 -10.81 3.66
CA TRP A 182 -3.87 -10.49 2.61
C TRP A 182 -4.45 -10.54 1.18
N GLY A 183 -5.73 -10.88 1.05
CA GLY A 183 -6.41 -11.09 -0.21
C GLY A 183 -7.26 -9.91 -0.68
N LEU A 184 -8.49 -10.19 -1.09
CA LEU A 184 -9.38 -9.21 -1.76
C LEU A 184 -9.65 -7.95 -0.93
N SER A 185 -9.79 -8.07 0.39
CA SER A 185 -10.15 -6.95 1.27
C SER A 185 -9.10 -5.82 1.30
N PRO A 186 -7.80 -6.06 1.58
CA PRO A 186 -6.78 -5.02 1.50
C PRO A 186 -6.61 -4.47 0.08
N TRP A 187 -6.70 -5.30 -0.95
CA TRP A 187 -6.57 -4.84 -2.33
C TRP A 187 -7.76 -4.01 -2.80
N ALA A 188 -8.92 -4.17 -2.18
CA ALA A 188 -10.06 -3.27 -2.36
C ALA A 188 -9.78 -1.87 -1.81
N ILE A 189 -9.12 -1.76 -0.65
CA ILE A 189 -8.71 -0.47 -0.08
C ILE A 189 -7.76 0.24 -1.04
N TYR A 190 -6.71 -0.46 -1.50
CA TYR A 190 -5.73 0.10 -2.43
C TYR A 190 -6.31 0.41 -3.80
N GLY A 191 -7.20 -0.45 -4.30
CA GLY A 191 -7.89 -0.26 -5.56
C GLY A 191 -8.79 0.97 -5.56
N LEU A 192 -9.54 1.22 -4.47
CA LEU A 192 -10.35 2.41 -4.33
C LEU A 192 -9.51 3.69 -4.37
N VAL A 193 -8.43 3.72 -3.59
CA VAL A 193 -7.51 4.87 -3.55
C VAL A 193 -6.85 5.07 -4.91
N GLY A 194 -6.31 4.00 -5.50
CA GLY A 194 -5.65 4.06 -6.81
C GLY A 194 -6.58 4.52 -7.92
N LEU A 195 -7.81 3.99 -7.97
CA LEU A 195 -8.80 4.38 -8.96
C LEU A 195 -9.18 5.87 -8.83
N GLY A 196 -9.48 6.33 -7.61
CA GLY A 196 -9.87 7.71 -7.39
C GLY A 196 -8.75 8.68 -7.74
N LEU A 197 -7.52 8.43 -7.29
CA LEU A 197 -6.38 9.27 -7.61
C LEU A 197 -6.10 9.28 -9.12
N ALA A 198 -6.09 8.10 -9.78
CA ALA A 198 -5.87 7.99 -11.21
C ALA A 198 -6.95 8.72 -12.02
N PHE A 199 -8.22 8.49 -11.69
CA PHE A 199 -9.33 9.10 -12.41
C PHE A 199 -9.31 10.63 -12.30
N PHE A 200 -9.23 11.17 -11.08
CA PHE A 200 -9.26 12.63 -10.92
C PHE A 200 -7.99 13.33 -11.42
N SER A 201 -6.86 12.63 -11.43
CA SER A 201 -5.65 13.19 -12.00
C SER A 201 -5.65 13.09 -13.53
N PHE A 202 -5.87 11.92 -14.10
CA PHE A 202 -5.69 11.70 -15.53
C PHE A 202 -6.92 12.07 -16.37
N ASN A 203 -8.16 11.87 -15.86
CA ASN A 203 -9.37 12.25 -16.59
C ASN A 203 -9.84 13.69 -16.30
N ARG A 204 -9.34 14.33 -15.26
CA ARG A 204 -9.78 15.67 -14.84
C ARG A 204 -8.63 16.69 -14.73
N GLY A 205 -7.38 16.30 -14.98
CA GLY A 205 -6.22 17.20 -14.90
C GLY A 205 -5.97 17.78 -13.51
N LEU A 206 -6.56 17.19 -12.45
CA LEU A 206 -6.38 17.69 -11.09
C LEU A 206 -5.06 17.17 -10.48
N PRO A 207 -4.46 17.90 -9.52
CA PRO A 207 -3.26 17.43 -8.85
C PRO A 207 -3.42 16.02 -8.29
N LEU A 208 -2.38 15.17 -8.39
CA LEU A 208 -2.41 13.80 -7.86
C LEU A 208 -2.35 13.81 -6.32
N THR A 209 -3.38 14.35 -5.68
CA THR A 209 -3.53 14.48 -4.23
C THR A 209 -4.92 14.05 -3.80
N PHE A 210 -5.08 13.72 -2.51
CA PHE A 210 -6.37 13.26 -1.99
C PHE A 210 -7.45 14.33 -2.04
N ARG A 211 -7.08 15.62 -1.86
CA ARG A 211 -8.05 16.72 -1.98
C ARG A 211 -8.76 16.74 -3.34
N SER A 212 -8.05 16.38 -4.40
CA SER A 212 -8.56 16.39 -5.78
C SER A 212 -9.74 15.44 -5.98
N VAL A 213 -9.72 14.29 -5.30
CA VAL A 213 -10.81 13.30 -5.37
C VAL A 213 -12.13 13.86 -4.84
N PHE A 214 -12.07 14.89 -4.01
CA PHE A 214 -13.26 15.53 -3.42
C PHE A 214 -13.80 16.70 -4.24
N TRP A 215 -13.25 16.96 -5.40
CA TRP A 215 -13.72 18.05 -6.27
C TRP A 215 -15.22 17.98 -6.58
N PRO A 216 -15.85 16.81 -6.85
CA PRO A 216 -17.30 16.74 -7.10
C PRO A 216 -18.19 17.25 -5.95
N LEU A 217 -17.69 17.19 -4.70
CA LEU A 217 -18.42 17.67 -3.52
C LEU A 217 -18.02 19.08 -3.10
N LEU A 218 -16.76 19.44 -3.27
CA LEU A 218 -16.19 20.65 -2.68
C LEU A 218 -15.93 21.74 -3.73
N GLY A 219 -15.85 21.39 -5.04
CA GLY A 219 -15.41 22.31 -6.07
C GLY A 219 -14.06 22.93 -5.70
N ASP A 220 -13.87 24.22 -5.98
CA ASP A 220 -12.63 24.96 -5.66
C ASP A 220 -12.28 25.02 -4.16
N ARG A 221 -13.19 24.61 -3.26
CA ARG A 221 -12.88 24.51 -1.85
C ARG A 221 -11.83 23.45 -1.53
N ILE A 222 -11.49 22.56 -2.48
CA ILE A 222 -10.36 21.64 -2.34
C ILE A 222 -9.04 22.39 -2.15
N TYR A 223 -8.91 23.61 -2.65
CA TYR A 223 -7.72 24.47 -2.46
C TYR A 223 -7.74 25.26 -1.15
N GLY A 224 -8.83 25.18 -0.39
CA GLY A 224 -9.00 25.77 0.92
C GLY A 224 -8.83 24.80 2.08
N TRP A 225 -9.33 25.20 3.27
CA TRP A 225 -9.20 24.41 4.49
C TRP A 225 -9.73 22.96 4.40
N PRO A 226 -10.87 22.66 3.75
CA PRO A 226 -11.30 21.27 3.65
C PRO A 226 -10.26 20.38 2.96
N GLY A 227 -9.69 20.85 1.84
CA GLY A 227 -8.62 20.13 1.15
C GLY A 227 -7.33 20.03 1.96
N HIS A 228 -6.96 21.08 2.70
CA HIS A 228 -5.79 21.02 3.58
C HIS A 228 -5.95 19.96 4.68
N VAL A 229 -7.14 19.82 5.27
CA VAL A 229 -7.42 18.79 6.28
C VAL A 229 -7.34 17.39 5.66
N ILE A 230 -7.92 17.19 4.47
CA ILE A 230 -7.85 15.91 3.77
C ILE A 230 -6.39 15.51 3.53
N ASP A 231 -5.58 16.40 2.98
CA ASP A 231 -4.16 16.09 2.70
C ASP A 231 -3.35 15.90 4.00
N LEU A 232 -3.60 16.68 5.05
CA LEU A 232 -2.94 16.48 6.35
C LEU A 232 -3.25 15.10 6.93
N VAL A 233 -4.50 14.66 6.92
CA VAL A 233 -4.88 13.31 7.37
C VAL A 233 -4.22 12.25 6.51
N SER A 234 -4.13 12.46 5.19
CA SER A 234 -3.45 11.56 4.25
C SER A 234 -1.94 11.45 4.52
N VAL A 235 -1.28 12.59 4.80
CA VAL A 235 0.15 12.62 5.19
C VAL A 235 0.36 11.83 6.48
N PHE A 236 -0.51 12.02 7.48
CA PHE A 236 -0.41 11.29 8.76
C PHE A 236 -0.65 9.80 8.58
N ALA A 237 -1.68 9.41 7.85
CA ALA A 237 -1.95 8.01 7.55
C ALA A 237 -0.72 7.39 6.86
N THR A 238 -0.20 8.01 5.81
CA THR A 238 0.99 7.54 5.10
C THR A 238 2.20 7.38 6.03
N LEU A 239 2.52 8.42 6.81
CA LEU A 239 3.67 8.43 7.69
C LEU A 239 3.60 7.30 8.73
N PHE A 240 2.48 7.19 9.45
CA PHE A 240 2.35 6.19 10.51
C PHE A 240 2.16 4.77 9.96
N GLY A 241 1.52 4.60 8.80
CA GLY A 241 1.46 3.34 8.08
C GLY A 241 2.86 2.85 7.68
N LEU A 242 3.70 3.73 7.13
CA LEU A 242 5.11 3.43 6.81
C LEU A 242 5.92 3.12 8.06
N CYS A 243 5.85 3.98 9.10
CA CYS A 243 6.58 3.77 10.35
C CYS A 243 6.25 2.43 11.00
N THR A 244 5.00 1.97 10.90
CA THR A 244 4.59 0.65 11.37
C THR A 244 5.32 -0.46 10.62
N SER A 245 5.35 -0.38 9.28
CA SER A 245 6.10 -1.34 8.46
C SER A 245 7.60 -1.33 8.76
N LEU A 246 8.20 -0.13 8.87
CA LEU A 246 9.62 0.02 9.17
C LEU A 246 9.97 -0.53 10.56
N GLY A 247 9.13 -0.29 11.56
CA GLY A 247 9.31 -0.83 12.90
C GLY A 247 9.20 -2.34 12.99
N LEU A 248 8.21 -2.94 12.29
CA LEU A 248 8.08 -4.40 12.16
C LEU A 248 9.32 -4.99 11.47
N GLY A 249 9.76 -4.37 10.37
CA GLY A 249 10.94 -4.82 9.63
C GLY A 249 12.21 -4.79 10.47
N VAL A 250 12.45 -3.72 11.21
CA VAL A 250 13.64 -3.60 12.05
C VAL A 250 13.62 -4.59 13.22
N ALA A 251 12.45 -4.86 13.80
CA ALA A 251 12.34 -5.89 14.83
C ALA A 251 12.70 -7.27 14.27
N GLN A 252 12.24 -7.59 13.05
CA GLN A 252 12.57 -8.84 12.37
C GLN A 252 14.06 -8.90 11.98
N VAL A 253 14.65 -7.82 11.47
CA VAL A 253 16.09 -7.74 11.15
C VAL A 253 16.95 -7.95 12.39
N ASN A 254 16.60 -7.33 13.51
CA ASN A 254 17.31 -7.51 14.77
C ASN A 254 17.29 -8.99 15.22
N THR A 255 16.11 -9.63 15.16
CA THR A 255 15.98 -11.05 15.45
C THR A 255 16.74 -11.91 14.44
N GLY A 256 16.72 -11.56 13.15
CA GLY A 256 17.48 -12.25 12.11
C GLY A 256 18.98 -12.24 12.37
N PHE A 257 19.55 -11.10 12.73
CA PHE A 257 20.98 -11.02 13.09
C PHE A 257 21.30 -11.81 14.37
N SER A 258 20.42 -11.78 15.38
CA SER A 258 20.61 -12.56 16.60
C SER A 258 20.53 -14.06 16.32
N TYR A 259 19.43 -14.51 15.71
CA TYR A 259 19.12 -15.92 15.52
C TYR A 259 20.03 -16.55 14.45
N VAL A 260 20.12 -15.95 13.26
CA VAL A 260 20.93 -16.54 12.19
C VAL A 260 22.42 -16.32 12.43
N GLY A 261 22.83 -15.11 12.80
CA GLY A 261 24.24 -14.78 13.05
C GLY A 261 24.79 -15.37 14.35
N GLY A 262 23.98 -15.41 15.41
CA GLY A 262 24.33 -15.91 16.72
C GLY A 262 24.05 -17.40 16.88
N ASP A 263 22.79 -17.80 16.87
CA ASP A 263 22.38 -19.14 17.24
C ASP A 263 22.72 -20.19 16.17
N MET A 264 22.48 -19.88 14.88
CA MET A 264 22.75 -20.82 13.80
C MET A 264 24.22 -20.86 13.37
N LEU A 265 24.89 -19.71 13.28
CA LEU A 265 26.27 -19.62 12.74
C LEU A 265 27.35 -19.46 13.81
N GLY A 266 27.00 -19.03 15.02
CA GLY A 266 27.95 -18.79 16.12
C GLY A 266 28.95 -17.65 15.83
N LEU A 267 28.63 -16.73 14.91
CA LEU A 267 29.56 -15.71 14.44
C LEU A 267 29.45 -14.39 15.21
N ILE A 268 28.22 -13.97 15.53
CA ILE A 268 27.95 -12.67 16.14
C ILE A 268 26.80 -12.81 17.14
N SER A 269 27.01 -12.40 18.37
CA SER A 269 25.93 -12.27 19.37
C SER A 269 25.38 -10.83 19.29
N VAL A 270 24.27 -10.65 18.60
CA VAL A 270 23.56 -9.37 18.55
C VAL A 270 22.42 -9.41 19.54
N PRO A 271 22.40 -8.55 20.58
CA PRO A 271 21.29 -8.52 21.52
C PRO A 271 19.99 -8.09 20.80
N THR A 272 18.87 -8.67 21.20
CA THR A 272 17.55 -8.23 20.76
C THR A 272 17.01 -7.15 21.70
N GLY A 273 16.21 -6.21 21.18
CA GLY A 273 15.55 -5.19 21.98
C GLY A 273 15.57 -3.79 21.35
N THR A 274 15.03 -2.82 22.09
CA THR A 274 14.76 -1.47 21.58
C THR A 274 16.03 -0.72 21.14
N ILE A 275 17.12 -0.79 21.91
CA ILE A 275 18.37 -0.05 21.56
C ILE A 275 19.01 -0.58 20.28
N PRO A 276 19.26 -1.90 20.10
CA PRO A 276 19.69 -2.44 18.82
C PRO A 276 18.76 -2.09 17.65
N GLN A 277 17.43 -2.14 17.85
CA GLN A 277 16.47 -1.79 16.83
C GLN A 277 16.59 -0.33 16.38
N ILE A 278 16.75 0.61 17.32
CA ILE A 278 16.96 2.04 16.98
C ILE A 278 18.28 2.23 16.24
N THR A 279 19.33 1.52 16.63
CA THR A 279 20.63 1.56 15.93
C THR A 279 20.48 1.07 14.48
N LEU A 280 19.71 0.00 14.27
CA LEU A 280 19.40 -0.54 12.95
C LEU A 280 18.55 0.45 12.14
N ILE A 281 17.52 1.08 12.75
CA ILE A 281 16.75 2.14 12.08
C ILE A 281 17.69 3.23 11.59
N ALA A 282 18.57 3.75 12.45
CA ALA A 282 19.49 4.81 12.06
C ALA A 282 20.39 4.40 10.88
N GLY A 283 20.93 3.17 10.92
CA GLY A 283 21.76 2.61 9.85
C GLY A 283 20.99 2.43 8.53
N ILE A 284 19.81 1.83 8.58
CA ILE A 284 19.01 1.54 7.39
C ILE A 284 18.42 2.85 6.82
N THR A 285 18.00 3.80 7.68
CA THR A 285 17.55 5.13 7.25
C THR A 285 18.69 5.91 6.58
N ALA A 286 19.93 5.78 7.07
CA ALA A 286 21.08 6.37 6.37
C ALA A 286 21.26 5.77 4.97
N ILE A 287 21.13 4.46 4.80
CA ILE A 287 21.18 3.80 3.48
C ILE A 287 20.01 4.29 2.59
N ALA A 288 18.79 4.37 3.13
CA ALA A 288 17.64 4.91 2.41
C ALA A 288 17.86 6.36 1.97
N THR A 289 18.41 7.20 2.84
CA THR A 289 18.76 8.60 2.53
C THR A 289 19.80 8.69 1.40
N LEU A 290 20.80 7.81 1.39
CA LEU A 290 21.78 7.73 0.31
C LEU A 290 21.12 7.27 -1.01
N SER A 291 20.16 6.33 -0.96
CA SER A 291 19.38 5.92 -2.12
C SER A 291 18.58 7.09 -2.71
N VAL A 292 17.88 7.85 -1.86
CA VAL A 292 17.17 9.08 -2.25
C VAL A 292 18.11 10.08 -2.91
N ALA A 293 19.29 10.30 -2.34
CA ALA A 293 20.28 11.22 -2.88
C ALA A 293 20.83 10.79 -4.24
N ALA A 294 20.97 9.46 -4.46
CA ALA A 294 21.42 8.89 -5.73
C ALA A 294 20.36 9.00 -6.86
N GLY A 295 19.10 9.20 -6.49
CA GLY A 295 17.96 9.37 -7.42
C GLY A 295 17.29 8.07 -7.85
N LEU A 296 16.13 8.22 -8.51
CA LEU A 296 15.21 7.12 -8.85
C LEU A 296 15.87 6.04 -9.74
N ASP A 297 16.63 6.42 -10.77
CA ASP A 297 17.24 5.49 -11.73
C ASP A 297 18.45 4.74 -11.17
N GLY A 298 19.19 5.35 -10.25
CA GLY A 298 20.45 4.80 -9.70
C GLY A 298 20.24 3.88 -8.49
N GLY A 299 19.30 4.18 -7.61
CA GLY A 299 19.11 3.51 -6.31
C GLY A 299 17.88 2.60 -6.27
N VAL A 300 16.69 3.20 -6.31
CA VAL A 300 15.41 2.50 -6.08
C VAL A 300 15.15 1.38 -7.07
N LYS A 301 15.30 1.64 -8.38
CA LYS A 301 15.04 0.66 -9.44
C LYS A 301 15.92 -0.57 -9.29
N ARG A 302 17.21 -0.40 -8.99
CA ARG A 302 18.14 -1.53 -8.80
C ARG A 302 17.80 -2.33 -7.55
N LEU A 303 17.53 -1.67 -6.43
CA LEU A 303 17.15 -2.33 -5.17
C LEU A 303 15.84 -3.08 -5.32
N SER A 304 14.82 -2.50 -5.96
CA SER A 304 13.53 -3.17 -6.23
C SER A 304 13.70 -4.41 -7.11
N THR A 305 14.59 -4.36 -8.10
CA THR A 305 14.91 -5.53 -8.92
C THR A 305 15.62 -6.61 -8.11
N ILE A 306 16.56 -6.24 -7.23
CA ILE A 306 17.23 -7.18 -6.32
C ILE A 306 16.21 -7.80 -5.36
N ASN A 307 15.31 -7.02 -4.79
CA ASN A 307 14.23 -7.51 -3.94
C ASN A 307 13.40 -8.58 -4.63
N LEU A 308 12.99 -8.32 -5.87
CA LEU A 308 12.23 -9.28 -6.66
C LEU A 308 12.98 -10.59 -6.85
N TYR A 309 14.26 -10.54 -7.19
CA TYR A 309 15.06 -11.76 -7.39
C TYR A 309 15.29 -12.54 -6.08
N ILE A 310 15.59 -11.87 -4.96
CA ILE A 310 15.76 -12.55 -3.66
C ILE A 310 14.43 -13.18 -3.23
N MET A 311 13.34 -12.46 -3.39
CA MET A 311 12.00 -12.95 -3.05
C MET A 311 11.62 -14.19 -3.86
N LEU A 312 11.80 -14.14 -5.20
CA LEU A 312 11.53 -15.28 -6.07
C LEU A 312 12.48 -16.47 -5.77
N ALA A 313 13.73 -16.18 -5.41
CA ALA A 313 14.68 -17.22 -5.02
C ALA A 313 14.26 -17.90 -3.72
N LEU A 314 13.82 -17.15 -2.69
CA LEU A 314 13.31 -17.72 -1.43
C LEU A 314 12.04 -18.52 -1.65
N LEU A 315 11.09 -17.99 -2.45
CA LEU A 315 9.87 -18.69 -2.80
C LEU A 315 10.15 -20.00 -3.53
N GLY A 316 10.96 -19.93 -4.62
CA GLY A 316 11.34 -21.10 -5.41
C GLY A 316 12.14 -22.12 -4.60
N PHE A 317 13.05 -21.66 -3.73
CA PHE A 317 13.79 -22.51 -2.83
C PHE A 317 12.84 -23.32 -1.95
N LEU A 318 11.91 -22.67 -1.24
CA LEU A 318 11.01 -23.37 -0.34
C LEU A 318 9.99 -24.26 -1.07
N LEU A 319 9.56 -23.86 -2.27
CA LEU A 319 8.73 -24.72 -3.13
C LEU A 319 9.45 -26.01 -3.55
N ILE A 320 10.78 -25.99 -3.72
CA ILE A 320 11.57 -27.14 -4.16
C ILE A 320 11.99 -28.04 -2.97
N VAL A 321 12.50 -27.44 -1.87
CA VAL A 321 13.04 -28.22 -0.76
C VAL A 321 12.02 -28.48 0.36
N GLY A 322 10.93 -27.72 0.37
CA GLY A 322 9.85 -27.84 1.34
C GLY A 322 8.89 -28.98 1.02
N PRO A 323 7.80 -29.10 1.80
CA PRO A 323 6.78 -30.13 1.58
C PRO A 323 5.88 -29.77 0.38
N THR A 324 6.41 -29.79 -0.84
CA THR A 324 5.81 -29.27 -2.08
C THR A 324 4.38 -29.74 -2.32
N LEU A 325 4.09 -31.03 -2.13
CA LEU A 325 2.74 -31.58 -2.31
C LEU A 325 1.77 -31.06 -1.23
N TYR A 326 2.27 -30.89 0.00
CA TYR A 326 1.46 -30.29 1.06
C TYR A 326 1.20 -28.80 0.79
N ILE A 327 2.20 -28.06 0.32
CA ILE A 327 2.05 -26.65 -0.10
C ILE A 327 0.97 -26.52 -1.17
N ALA A 328 1.02 -27.35 -2.22
CA ALA A 328 0.03 -27.34 -3.29
C ALA A 328 -1.39 -27.72 -2.79
N GLY A 329 -1.49 -28.74 -1.95
CA GLY A 329 -2.76 -29.15 -1.33
C GLY A 329 -3.30 -28.07 -0.42
N SER A 330 -2.48 -27.52 0.47
CA SER A 330 -2.88 -26.47 1.43
C SER A 330 -3.25 -25.16 0.75
N PHE A 331 -2.62 -24.82 -0.38
CA PHE A 331 -3.05 -23.70 -1.23
C PHE A 331 -4.47 -23.91 -1.73
N ALA A 332 -4.77 -25.07 -2.30
CA ALA A 332 -6.09 -25.35 -2.85
C ALA A 332 -7.16 -25.38 -1.74
N GLU A 333 -6.89 -26.06 -0.61
CA GLU A 333 -7.80 -26.13 0.53
C GLU A 333 -8.00 -24.76 1.20
N GLY A 334 -6.91 -24.03 1.45
CA GLY A 334 -6.97 -22.68 2.05
C GLY A 334 -7.73 -21.70 1.17
N LEU A 335 -7.50 -21.72 -0.16
CA LEU A 335 -8.23 -20.89 -1.10
C LEU A 335 -9.72 -21.27 -1.16
N GLY A 336 -10.02 -22.55 -1.22
CA GLY A 336 -11.41 -23.05 -1.18
C GLY A 336 -12.12 -22.65 0.10
N ALA A 337 -11.47 -22.80 1.26
CA ALA A 337 -12.02 -22.39 2.55
C ALA A 337 -12.20 -20.88 2.64
N TYR A 338 -11.24 -20.09 2.15
CA TYR A 338 -11.34 -18.64 2.08
C TYR A 338 -12.54 -18.19 1.24
N LEU A 339 -12.65 -18.66 0.01
CA LEU A 339 -13.73 -18.27 -0.89
C LEU A 339 -15.11 -18.72 -0.38
N ASN A 340 -15.22 -19.95 0.13
CA ASN A 340 -16.45 -20.47 0.68
C ASN A 340 -16.95 -19.67 1.89
N ASN A 341 -16.04 -19.17 2.73
CA ASN A 341 -16.36 -18.46 3.96
C ASN A 341 -16.17 -16.93 3.85
N PHE A 342 -15.91 -16.41 2.67
CA PHE A 342 -15.52 -15.01 2.46
C PHE A 342 -16.51 -14.01 3.07
N LEU A 343 -17.82 -14.19 2.80
CA LEU A 343 -18.85 -13.30 3.33
C LEU A 343 -18.96 -13.41 4.86
N ALA A 344 -18.88 -14.62 5.39
CA ALA A 344 -18.94 -14.83 6.82
C ALA A 344 -17.72 -14.20 7.52
N LEU A 345 -16.50 -14.40 7.01
CA LEU A 345 -15.27 -13.75 7.51
C LEU A 345 -15.37 -12.22 7.45
N SER A 346 -15.92 -11.68 6.37
CA SER A 346 -16.05 -10.24 6.16
C SER A 346 -16.95 -9.54 7.18
N PHE A 347 -17.95 -10.23 7.72
CA PHE A 347 -18.92 -9.68 8.68
C PHE A 347 -18.81 -10.27 10.09
N PHE A 348 -17.88 -11.20 10.31
CA PHE A 348 -17.71 -11.82 11.61
C PHE A 348 -17.08 -10.86 12.61
N THR A 349 -17.84 -10.43 13.59
CA THR A 349 -17.37 -9.64 14.72
C THR A 349 -17.15 -10.47 15.98
N GLY A 350 -17.83 -11.61 16.10
CA GLY A 350 -17.85 -12.43 17.32
C GLY A 350 -18.64 -11.80 18.48
N ALA A 351 -19.23 -10.61 18.30
CA ALA A 351 -19.93 -9.87 19.35
C ALA A 351 -21.09 -10.65 19.98
N VAL A 352 -21.80 -11.45 19.20
CA VAL A 352 -22.95 -12.26 19.68
C VAL A 352 -22.48 -13.31 20.70
N GLY A 353 -21.30 -13.89 20.51
CA GLY A 353 -20.71 -14.86 21.43
C GLY A 353 -19.96 -14.26 22.63
N ALA A 354 -19.54 -13.00 22.52
CA ALA A 354 -18.71 -12.34 23.53
C ALA A 354 -19.50 -11.79 24.73
N GLY A 355 -20.84 -11.76 24.67
CA GLY A 355 -21.70 -11.31 25.75
C GLY A 355 -21.86 -9.78 25.88
N ALA A 356 -22.60 -9.34 26.88
CA ALA A 356 -22.90 -7.92 27.09
C ALA A 356 -21.63 -7.12 27.42
N GLY A 357 -21.29 -6.16 26.56
CA GLY A 357 -20.17 -5.25 26.74
C GLY A 357 -18.95 -5.51 25.85
N ALA A 358 -18.88 -6.66 25.15
CA ALA A 358 -17.85 -6.90 24.14
C ALA A 358 -18.41 -6.61 22.74
N THR A 359 -17.69 -5.86 21.94
CA THR A 359 -18.08 -5.49 20.57
C THR A 359 -17.44 -6.39 19.52
N LEU A 360 -16.34 -7.08 19.88
CA LEU A 360 -15.55 -7.93 18.99
C LEU A 360 -15.00 -9.14 19.72
N ASP A 361 -14.80 -10.24 19.00
CA ASP A 361 -13.98 -11.36 19.40
C ASP A 361 -12.51 -10.90 19.57
N GLY A 362 -11.79 -11.48 20.53
CA GLY A 362 -10.42 -11.10 20.83
C GLY A 362 -9.45 -11.28 19.66
N THR A 363 -9.66 -12.30 18.82
CA THR A 363 -8.83 -12.54 17.63
C THR A 363 -9.15 -11.54 16.51
N VAL A 364 -10.41 -11.15 16.34
CA VAL A 364 -10.83 -10.10 15.41
C VAL A 364 -10.26 -8.75 15.83
N SER A 365 -10.34 -8.42 17.13
CA SER A 365 -9.78 -7.20 17.69
C SER A 365 -8.27 -7.12 17.46
N ALA A 366 -7.54 -8.15 17.85
CA ALA A 366 -6.07 -8.15 17.84
C ALA A 366 -5.45 -8.20 16.43
N TRP A 367 -6.14 -8.81 15.46
CA TRP A 367 -5.59 -9.05 14.12
C TRP A 367 -6.34 -8.31 13.01
N THR A 368 -7.63 -8.59 12.83
CA THR A 368 -8.39 -8.03 11.70
C THR A 368 -8.47 -6.50 11.77
N VAL A 369 -8.75 -5.94 12.96
CA VAL A 369 -8.82 -4.48 13.14
C VAL A 369 -7.46 -3.84 12.92
N PHE A 370 -6.39 -4.46 13.44
CA PHE A 370 -5.02 -3.99 13.18
C PHE A 370 -4.70 -4.00 11.69
N TYR A 371 -4.97 -5.09 10.98
CA TYR A 371 -4.72 -5.15 9.54
C TYR A 371 -5.50 -4.10 8.78
N TRP A 372 -6.80 -3.93 9.04
CA TRP A 372 -7.61 -2.92 8.37
C TRP A 372 -7.11 -1.51 8.65
N GLY A 373 -6.79 -1.20 9.90
CA GLY A 373 -6.20 0.08 10.27
C GLY A 373 -4.88 0.34 9.57
N TRP A 374 -4.00 -0.66 9.53
CA TRP A 374 -2.70 -0.56 8.87
C TRP A 374 -2.82 -0.44 7.35
N TRP A 375 -3.65 -1.28 6.71
CA TRP A 375 -3.88 -1.20 5.26
C TRP A 375 -4.50 0.14 4.84
N ILE A 376 -5.46 0.64 5.60
CA ILE A 376 -6.07 1.95 5.37
C ILE A 376 -5.01 3.05 5.54
N ALA A 377 -4.24 3.04 6.61
CA ALA A 377 -3.18 4.02 6.84
C ALA A 377 -2.09 3.96 5.74
N TRP A 378 -1.79 2.79 5.22
CA TRP A 378 -0.77 2.59 4.18
C TRP A 378 -1.29 2.83 2.76
N SER A 379 -2.60 2.89 2.58
CA SER A 379 -3.24 2.99 1.26
C SER A 379 -2.92 4.26 0.46
N PRO A 380 -2.60 5.43 1.04
CA PRO A 380 -2.16 6.57 0.23
C PRO A 380 -0.89 6.26 -0.57
N PHE A 381 0.07 5.58 0.05
CA PHE A 381 1.31 5.19 -0.60
C PHE A 381 1.07 4.19 -1.73
N VAL A 382 0.43 3.05 -1.44
CA VAL A 382 0.19 1.99 -2.41
C VAL A 382 -0.77 2.44 -3.51
N GLY A 383 -1.84 3.15 -3.14
CA GLY A 383 -2.82 3.65 -4.10
C GLY A 383 -2.25 4.67 -5.08
N MET A 384 -1.38 5.58 -4.61
CA MET A 384 -0.69 6.53 -5.50
C MET A 384 0.24 5.81 -6.49
N PHE A 385 0.96 4.78 -6.03
CA PHE A 385 1.78 3.97 -6.91
C PHE A 385 0.93 3.27 -7.99
N ILE A 386 -0.16 2.60 -7.57
CA ILE A 386 -1.06 1.91 -8.50
C ILE A 386 -1.70 2.89 -9.49
N ALA A 387 -2.08 4.09 -9.03
CA ALA A 387 -2.63 5.14 -9.89
C ALA A 387 -1.66 5.49 -11.02
N ARG A 388 -0.40 5.74 -10.68
CA ARG A 388 0.63 6.18 -11.65
C ARG A 388 0.96 5.17 -12.74
N ILE A 389 0.81 3.88 -12.46
CA ILE A 389 1.12 2.82 -13.44
C ILE A 389 -0.09 2.37 -14.25
N SER A 390 -1.27 2.95 -14.05
CA SER A 390 -2.53 2.41 -14.59
C SER A 390 -3.20 3.28 -15.66
N LYS A 391 -2.53 4.34 -16.15
CA LYS A 391 -3.03 5.15 -17.28
C LYS A 391 -3.30 4.26 -18.50
N GLY A 392 -4.38 4.56 -19.21
CA GLY A 392 -4.82 3.82 -20.40
C GLY A 392 -5.59 2.53 -20.12
N ARG A 393 -5.77 2.12 -18.86
CA ARG A 393 -6.57 0.95 -18.48
C ARG A 393 -8.03 1.30 -18.31
N THR A 394 -8.92 0.36 -18.64
CA THR A 394 -10.33 0.53 -18.25
C THR A 394 -10.51 0.31 -16.74
N VAL A 395 -11.54 0.92 -16.15
CA VAL A 395 -11.90 0.71 -14.73
C VAL A 395 -12.04 -0.78 -14.41
N ARG A 396 -12.62 -1.57 -15.33
CA ARG A 396 -12.76 -3.03 -15.14
C ARG A 396 -11.42 -3.73 -15.12
N GLU A 397 -10.53 -3.46 -16.10
CA GLU A 397 -9.18 -4.03 -16.12
C GLU A 397 -8.41 -3.68 -14.85
N PHE A 398 -8.46 -2.39 -14.47
CA PHE A 398 -7.81 -1.88 -13.27
C PHE A 398 -8.28 -2.63 -12.01
N VAL A 399 -9.59 -2.65 -11.77
CA VAL A 399 -10.14 -3.25 -10.53
C VAL A 399 -9.85 -4.74 -10.47
N LEU A 400 -10.09 -5.48 -11.55
CA LEU A 400 -9.85 -6.92 -11.56
C LEU A 400 -8.36 -7.26 -11.43
N GLY A 401 -7.48 -6.51 -12.10
CA GLY A 401 -6.04 -6.68 -11.96
C GLY A 401 -5.54 -6.42 -10.54
N VAL A 402 -5.96 -5.32 -9.94
CA VAL A 402 -5.55 -4.93 -8.58
C VAL A 402 -6.10 -5.89 -7.53
N LEU A 403 -7.34 -6.39 -7.68
CA LEU A 403 -7.91 -7.33 -6.72
C LEU A 403 -7.32 -8.73 -6.83
N ILE A 404 -7.18 -9.25 -8.04
CA ILE A 404 -6.93 -10.69 -8.24
C ILE A 404 -5.43 -11.00 -8.21
N LEU A 405 -4.60 -10.24 -8.94
CA LEU A 405 -3.21 -10.63 -9.13
C LEU A 405 -2.39 -10.65 -7.83
N PRO A 406 -2.39 -9.58 -7.02
CA PRO A 406 -1.64 -9.59 -5.78
C PRO A 406 -2.25 -10.52 -4.73
N SER A 407 -3.59 -10.67 -4.69
CA SER A 407 -4.26 -11.60 -3.78
C SER A 407 -3.85 -13.04 -4.05
N LEU A 408 -3.83 -13.44 -5.32
CA LEU A 408 -3.41 -14.78 -5.73
C LEU A 408 -1.95 -15.04 -5.38
N PHE A 409 -1.08 -14.05 -5.62
CA PHE A 409 0.31 -14.18 -5.26
C PHE A 409 0.51 -14.28 -3.74
N SER A 410 -0.19 -13.44 -2.96
CA SER A 410 -0.17 -13.53 -1.50
C SER A 410 -0.60 -14.94 -1.03
N ALA A 411 -1.64 -15.51 -1.64
CA ALA A 411 -2.08 -16.88 -1.32
C ALA A 411 -0.99 -17.93 -1.61
N VAL A 412 -0.27 -17.82 -2.76
CA VAL A 412 0.86 -18.71 -3.08
C VAL A 412 1.99 -18.56 -2.07
N TRP A 413 2.36 -17.31 -1.75
CA TRP A 413 3.40 -17.01 -0.76
C TRP A 413 3.05 -17.56 0.62
N LEU A 414 1.86 -17.26 1.10
CA LEU A 414 1.37 -17.68 2.42
C LEU A 414 1.19 -19.19 2.54
N SER A 415 0.79 -19.86 1.46
CA SER A 415 0.75 -21.33 1.43
C SER A 415 2.16 -21.92 1.47
N THR A 416 3.12 -21.28 0.80
CA THR A 416 4.50 -21.78 0.77
C THR A 416 5.14 -21.66 2.15
N PHE A 417 5.13 -20.49 2.74
CA PHE A 417 5.77 -20.26 4.03
C PHE A 417 4.87 -20.70 5.21
N GLY A 418 3.64 -20.22 5.25
CA GLY A 418 2.69 -20.56 6.32
C GLY A 418 2.23 -22.01 6.27
N GLY A 419 1.97 -22.55 5.07
CA GLY A 419 1.65 -23.98 4.90
C GLY A 419 2.81 -24.88 5.32
N SER A 420 4.06 -24.52 4.99
CA SER A 420 5.24 -25.25 5.47
C SER A 420 5.37 -25.20 6.99
N ALA A 421 5.05 -24.08 7.63
CA ALA A 421 5.07 -23.94 9.08
C ALA A 421 3.97 -24.78 9.76
N ILE A 422 2.77 -24.79 9.19
CA ILE A 422 1.68 -25.67 9.63
C ILE A 422 2.08 -27.14 9.48
N ASN A 423 2.67 -27.53 8.34
CA ASN A 423 3.17 -28.88 8.11
C ASN A 423 4.24 -29.28 9.16
N ASN A 424 5.22 -28.39 9.41
CA ASN A 424 6.23 -28.61 10.44
C ASN A 424 5.61 -28.82 11.84
N SER A 425 4.56 -28.07 12.16
CA SER A 425 3.90 -28.14 13.47
C SER A 425 3.04 -29.40 13.63
N LEU A 426 2.33 -29.83 12.58
CA LEU A 426 1.39 -30.97 12.65
C LEU A 426 2.05 -32.32 12.40
N PHE A 427 3.04 -32.39 11.52
CA PHE A 427 3.60 -33.63 11.00
C PHE A 427 5.13 -33.71 11.11
N GLY A 428 5.78 -32.60 11.47
CA GLY A 428 7.23 -32.51 11.65
C GLY A 428 7.66 -32.50 13.11
N ASN A 429 8.74 -31.79 13.40
CA ASN A 429 9.32 -31.68 14.74
C ASN A 429 8.73 -30.53 15.60
N GLY A 430 7.90 -29.66 15.02
CA GLY A 430 7.26 -28.55 15.72
C GLY A 430 8.16 -27.39 16.13
N GLN A 431 9.42 -27.36 15.69
CA GLN A 431 10.39 -26.37 16.15
C GLN A 431 10.02 -24.93 15.76
N ALA A 432 9.41 -24.71 14.60
CA ALA A 432 8.94 -23.37 14.21
C ALA A 432 7.88 -22.83 15.18
N MET A 433 6.94 -23.67 15.61
CA MET A 433 5.93 -23.32 16.62
C MET A 433 6.56 -23.12 18.01
N ALA A 434 7.52 -23.97 18.39
CA ALA A 434 8.20 -23.83 19.66
C ALA A 434 8.97 -22.50 19.77
N ALA A 435 9.74 -22.14 18.74
CA ALA A 435 10.44 -20.87 18.68
C ALA A 435 9.46 -19.67 18.66
N TYR A 436 8.36 -19.78 17.92
CA TYR A 436 7.30 -18.77 17.92
C TYR A 436 6.73 -18.54 19.33
N ASN A 437 6.45 -19.60 20.07
CA ASN A 437 5.90 -19.51 21.44
C ASN A 437 6.91 -18.95 22.44
N GLU A 438 8.22 -19.18 22.25
CA GLU A 438 9.29 -18.74 23.16
C GLU A 438 9.70 -17.28 22.90
N VAL A 439 9.90 -16.91 21.61
CA VAL A 439 10.49 -15.63 21.22
C VAL A 439 9.42 -14.66 20.65
N GLY A 440 8.37 -15.21 20.03
CA GLY A 440 7.29 -14.43 19.40
C GLY A 440 7.36 -14.39 17.88
N GLN A 441 6.67 -13.41 17.31
CA GLN A 441 6.43 -13.32 15.85
C GLN A 441 7.72 -13.13 15.04
N THR A 442 8.69 -12.40 15.56
CA THR A 442 9.90 -11.98 14.84
C THR A 442 10.82 -13.12 14.43
N VAL A 443 10.81 -14.24 15.18
CA VAL A 443 11.68 -15.41 14.94
C VAL A 443 11.06 -16.42 13.98
N ALA A 444 9.74 -16.40 13.83
CA ALA A 444 8.99 -17.48 13.18
C ALA A 444 9.51 -17.86 11.77
N MET A 445 9.82 -16.86 10.95
CA MET A 445 10.38 -17.06 9.60
C MET A 445 11.74 -17.77 9.65
N PHE A 446 12.63 -17.34 10.53
CA PHE A 446 13.99 -17.89 10.65
C PHE A 446 13.98 -19.31 11.19
N ALA A 447 13.16 -19.57 12.22
CA ALA A 447 12.97 -20.89 12.78
C ALA A 447 12.37 -21.88 11.78
N LEU A 448 11.48 -21.42 10.88
CA LEU A 448 11.01 -22.25 9.78
C LEU A 448 12.13 -22.55 8.79
N LEU A 449 12.86 -21.53 8.33
CA LEU A 449 13.93 -21.71 7.33
C LEU A 449 15.06 -22.62 7.83
N GLU A 450 15.33 -22.62 9.13
CA GLU A 450 16.31 -23.53 9.76
C GLU A 450 15.97 -25.01 9.56
N GLN A 451 14.69 -25.35 9.39
CA GLN A 451 14.27 -26.75 9.19
C GLN A 451 14.65 -27.33 7.82
N PHE A 452 15.15 -26.49 6.93
CA PHE A 452 15.47 -26.88 5.55
C PHE A 452 16.98 -26.80 5.26
N PRO A 453 17.48 -27.51 4.23
CA PRO A 453 18.87 -27.36 3.80
C PRO A 453 19.21 -25.90 3.54
N LEU A 454 20.44 -25.49 3.85
CA LEU A 454 20.89 -24.08 3.70
C LEU A 454 20.11 -23.07 4.56
N GLY A 455 19.52 -23.48 5.68
CA GLY A 455 18.71 -22.63 6.54
C GLY A 455 19.38 -21.31 6.94
N ALA A 456 20.68 -21.33 7.26
CA ALA A 456 21.42 -20.11 7.58
C ALA A 456 21.53 -19.16 6.37
N ILE A 457 21.73 -19.69 5.16
CA ILE A 457 21.81 -18.88 3.92
C ILE A 457 20.43 -18.27 3.61
N SER A 458 19.37 -19.09 3.64
CA SER A 458 18.02 -18.60 3.41
C SER A 458 17.56 -17.60 4.48
N GLY A 459 17.96 -17.81 5.74
CA GLY A 459 17.72 -16.85 6.83
C GLY A 459 18.47 -15.51 6.65
N LEU A 460 19.72 -15.54 6.20
CA LEU A 460 20.46 -14.32 5.84
C LEU A 460 19.84 -13.61 4.64
N LEU A 461 19.41 -14.34 3.60
CA LEU A 461 18.69 -13.76 2.47
C LEU A 461 17.35 -13.14 2.89
N ALA A 462 16.62 -13.78 3.81
CA ALA A 462 15.39 -13.23 4.37
C ALA A 462 15.68 -11.92 5.15
N THR A 463 16.74 -11.89 5.96
CA THR A 463 17.16 -10.68 6.69
C THR A 463 17.54 -9.56 5.71
N LEU A 464 18.33 -9.87 4.68
CA LEU A 464 18.72 -8.90 3.65
C LEU A 464 17.50 -8.37 2.89
N LEU A 465 16.55 -9.23 2.56
CA LEU A 465 15.32 -8.85 1.87
C LEU A 465 14.50 -7.86 2.70
N VAL A 466 14.37 -8.07 4.02
CA VAL A 466 13.67 -7.12 4.90
C VAL A 466 14.40 -5.77 4.96
N ILE A 467 15.74 -5.75 5.02
CA ILE A 467 16.53 -4.51 4.98
C ILE A 467 16.29 -3.76 3.66
N THR A 468 16.35 -4.46 2.54
CA THR A 468 16.19 -3.83 1.24
C THR A 468 14.75 -3.40 0.97
N PHE A 469 13.75 -4.11 1.49
CA PHE A 469 12.36 -3.65 1.53
C PHE A 469 12.19 -2.40 2.40
N PHE A 470 12.87 -2.31 3.54
CA PHE A 470 12.85 -1.08 4.34
C PHE A 470 13.36 0.11 3.53
N VAL A 471 14.53 -0.03 2.89
CA VAL A 471 15.14 1.04 2.08
C VAL A 471 14.21 1.47 0.95
N THR A 472 13.65 0.53 0.18
CA THR A 472 12.78 0.85 -0.95
C THR A 472 11.43 1.42 -0.51
N SER A 473 10.87 0.98 0.61
CA SER A 473 9.63 1.50 1.17
C SER A 473 9.80 2.93 1.71
N SER A 474 10.90 3.20 2.42
CA SER A 474 11.21 4.55 2.93
C SER A 474 11.49 5.53 1.79
N ASP A 475 12.24 5.12 0.75
CA ASP A 475 12.50 5.96 -0.42
C ASP A 475 11.20 6.32 -1.16
N SER A 476 10.36 5.33 -1.44
CA SER A 476 9.09 5.55 -2.12
C SER A 476 8.05 6.25 -1.24
N GLY A 477 8.03 5.97 0.07
CA GLY A 477 7.15 6.60 1.04
C GLY A 477 7.47 8.08 1.22
N SER A 478 8.75 8.41 1.36
CA SER A 478 9.19 9.81 1.43
C SER A 478 8.81 10.61 0.18
N LEU A 479 8.81 9.98 -1.01
CA LEU A 479 8.34 10.59 -2.25
C LEU A 479 6.84 10.91 -2.18
N VAL A 480 6.01 10.00 -1.65
CA VAL A 480 4.57 10.23 -1.54
C VAL A 480 4.25 11.34 -0.54
N ILE A 481 4.89 11.32 0.64
CA ILE A 481 4.71 12.38 1.64
C ILE A 481 5.19 13.73 1.09
N ASP A 482 6.32 13.73 0.39
CA ASP A 482 6.86 14.92 -0.27
C ASP A 482 5.87 15.50 -1.28
N HIS A 483 5.33 14.66 -2.15
CA HIS A 483 4.33 15.00 -3.14
C HIS A 483 3.05 15.60 -2.51
N LEU A 484 2.51 14.98 -1.47
CA LEU A 484 1.33 15.49 -0.75
C LEU A 484 1.61 16.85 -0.08
N THR A 485 2.82 17.02 0.48
CA THR A 485 3.20 18.26 1.18
C THR A 485 3.67 19.37 0.25
N SER A 486 3.83 19.07 -1.04
CA SER A 486 4.13 20.02 -2.12
C SER A 486 2.92 20.33 -3.02
N GLY A 487 1.70 20.02 -2.55
CA GLY A 487 0.48 20.32 -3.28
C GLY A 487 0.32 19.54 -4.59
N GLY A 488 0.91 18.35 -4.67
CA GLY A 488 0.83 17.46 -5.84
C GLY A 488 1.95 17.69 -6.88
N LYS A 489 2.93 18.53 -6.60
CA LYS A 489 4.02 18.80 -7.52
C LYS A 489 4.98 17.61 -7.60
N HIS A 490 5.33 17.18 -8.81
CA HIS A 490 6.21 16.02 -9.05
C HIS A 490 7.70 16.36 -8.93
N ASP A 491 8.10 17.51 -9.45
CA ASP A 491 9.47 17.97 -9.41
C ASP A 491 9.71 18.83 -8.17
N VAL A 492 10.14 18.17 -7.10
CA VAL A 492 10.49 18.79 -5.83
C VAL A 492 11.98 18.61 -5.51
N PRO A 493 12.60 19.55 -4.77
CA PRO A 493 14.01 19.47 -4.44
C PRO A 493 14.36 18.21 -3.65
N LYS A 494 15.40 17.48 -4.06
CA LYS A 494 15.87 16.23 -3.40
C LYS A 494 16.09 16.41 -1.89
N THR A 495 16.47 17.60 -1.44
CA THR A 495 16.66 17.92 -0.02
C THR A 495 15.39 17.72 0.81
N GLN A 496 14.23 18.07 0.25
CA GLN A 496 12.93 17.92 0.91
C GLN A 496 12.57 16.44 1.03
N ARG A 497 12.81 15.64 0.01
CA ARG A 497 12.61 14.20 0.06
C ARG A 497 13.52 13.50 1.07
N ILE A 498 14.81 13.92 1.14
CA ILE A 498 15.75 13.48 2.19
C ILE A 498 15.22 13.81 3.59
N PHE A 499 14.67 15.01 3.76
CA PHE A 499 14.07 15.43 5.03
C PHE A 499 12.93 14.47 5.44
N TRP A 500 12.05 14.07 4.53
CA TRP A 500 10.97 13.13 4.83
C TRP A 500 11.47 11.73 5.14
N ALA A 501 12.45 11.20 4.41
CA ALA A 501 13.06 9.90 4.69
C ALA A 501 13.69 9.84 6.10
N ILE A 502 14.36 10.92 6.53
CA ILE A 502 14.89 11.02 7.90
C ILE A 502 13.74 11.09 8.92
N THR A 503 12.71 11.88 8.62
CA THR A 503 11.56 12.05 9.52
C THR A 503 10.82 10.73 9.76
N GLU A 504 10.64 9.90 8.74
CA GLU A 504 10.07 8.54 8.86
C GLU A 504 10.88 7.68 9.83
N GLY A 505 12.21 7.65 9.66
CA GLY A 505 13.10 6.92 10.55
C GLY A 505 13.04 7.41 12.01
N VAL A 506 13.02 8.73 12.21
CA VAL A 506 12.89 9.35 13.54
C VAL A 506 11.55 8.98 14.18
N VAL A 507 10.44 9.09 13.48
CA VAL A 507 9.11 8.75 14.00
C VAL A 507 9.00 7.26 14.32
N ALA A 508 9.52 6.38 13.46
CA ALA A 508 9.57 4.94 13.73
C ALA A 508 10.40 4.63 14.99
N ALA A 509 11.55 5.28 15.17
CA ALA A 509 12.38 5.13 16.39
C ALA A 509 11.65 5.63 17.64
N VAL A 510 10.94 6.76 17.56
CA VAL A 510 10.15 7.32 18.68
C VAL A 510 9.01 6.38 19.06
N LEU A 511 8.33 5.78 18.10
CA LEU A 511 7.27 4.79 18.35
C LEU A 511 7.84 3.54 19.05
N LEU A 512 8.97 3.02 18.58
CA LEU A 512 9.62 1.88 19.24
C LEU A 512 10.06 2.20 20.67
N LEU A 513 10.58 3.40 20.93
CA LEU A 513 10.91 3.87 22.27
C LEU A 513 9.68 4.01 23.17
N GLY A 514 8.55 4.45 22.59
CA GLY A 514 7.32 4.74 23.31
C GLY A 514 6.50 3.52 23.70
N GLY A 515 6.74 2.33 23.11
CA GLY A 515 5.95 1.13 23.42
C GLY A 515 6.13 -0.01 22.41
N GLY A 516 7.23 -0.02 21.67
CA GLY A 516 7.57 -1.12 20.76
C GLY A 516 6.50 -1.39 19.70
N LEU A 517 6.19 -2.65 19.44
CA LEU A 517 5.19 -3.07 18.46
C LEU A 517 3.78 -2.56 18.80
N THR A 518 3.42 -2.46 20.07
CA THR A 518 2.12 -1.93 20.51
C THR A 518 1.93 -0.48 20.08
N ALA A 519 2.96 0.35 20.23
CA ALA A 519 2.90 1.74 19.81
C ALA A 519 2.77 1.88 18.26
N LEU A 520 3.49 1.04 17.50
CA LEU A 520 3.38 1.00 16.04
C LEU A 520 1.97 0.63 15.59
N GLN A 521 1.39 -0.42 16.17
CA GLN A 521 0.02 -0.85 15.87
C GLN A 521 -1.01 0.21 16.28
N ALA A 522 -0.86 0.80 17.46
CA ALA A 522 -1.73 1.87 17.94
C ALA A 522 -1.71 3.08 17.00
N ALA A 523 -0.53 3.47 16.53
CA ALA A 523 -0.36 4.59 15.60
C ALA A 523 -1.05 4.33 14.25
N ALA A 524 -0.87 3.12 13.67
CA ALA A 524 -1.54 2.73 12.44
C ALA A 524 -3.07 2.74 12.57
N ILE A 525 -3.61 2.12 13.63
CA ILE A 525 -5.05 2.07 13.86
C ILE A 525 -5.60 3.48 14.12
N SER A 526 -4.90 4.31 14.92
CA SER A 526 -5.37 5.65 15.26
C SER A 526 -5.43 6.58 14.06
N THR A 527 -4.47 6.50 13.14
CA THR A 527 -4.44 7.32 11.93
C THR A 527 -5.30 6.73 10.81
N GLY A 528 -5.45 5.42 10.76
CA GLY A 528 -6.36 4.73 9.85
C GLY A 528 -7.83 5.08 10.09
N LEU A 529 -8.25 5.38 11.34
CA LEU A 529 -9.64 5.67 11.65
C LEU A 529 -10.19 6.93 10.95
N PRO A 530 -9.60 8.13 11.10
CA PRO A 530 -10.06 9.30 10.36
C PRO A 530 -9.88 9.14 8.85
N PHE A 531 -8.86 8.41 8.41
CA PHE A 531 -8.65 8.16 6.99
C PHE A 531 -9.70 7.19 6.41
N ALA A 532 -10.19 6.22 7.18
CA ALA A 532 -11.32 5.37 6.78
C ALA A 532 -12.58 6.18 6.47
N VAL A 533 -12.84 7.26 7.24
CA VAL A 533 -13.96 8.17 6.96
C VAL A 533 -13.75 8.90 5.63
N ILE A 534 -12.52 9.36 5.36
CA ILE A 534 -12.16 9.97 4.08
C ILE A 534 -12.39 8.97 2.93
N LEU A 535 -11.98 7.71 3.08
CA LEU A 535 -12.19 6.68 2.05
C LEU A 535 -13.68 6.34 1.83
N LEU A 536 -14.51 6.33 2.87
CA LEU A 536 -15.96 6.17 2.71
C LEU A 536 -16.58 7.30 1.89
N LEU A 537 -16.18 8.54 2.16
CA LEU A 537 -16.60 9.68 1.35
C LEU A 537 -16.04 9.59 -0.08
N MET A 538 -14.83 9.07 -0.24
CA MET A 538 -14.19 8.82 -1.52
C MET A 538 -14.97 7.82 -2.38
N CYS A 539 -15.60 6.79 -1.80
CA CYS A 539 -16.51 5.91 -2.53
C CYS A 539 -17.60 6.70 -3.28
N TYR A 540 -18.18 7.69 -2.60
CA TYR A 540 -19.22 8.52 -3.18
C TYR A 540 -18.69 9.53 -4.20
N THR A 541 -17.55 10.16 -3.96
CA THR A 541 -16.96 11.13 -4.90
C THR A 541 -16.47 10.47 -6.18
N VAL A 542 -15.89 9.27 -6.09
CA VAL A 542 -15.51 8.49 -7.26
C VAL A 542 -16.75 8.07 -8.06
N TYR A 543 -17.82 7.66 -7.39
CA TYR A 543 -19.10 7.40 -8.05
C TYR A 543 -19.58 8.63 -8.83
N LEU A 544 -19.64 9.80 -8.20
CA LEU A 544 -20.05 11.04 -8.89
C LEU A 544 -19.14 11.38 -10.07
N GLY A 545 -17.83 11.18 -9.92
CA GLY A 545 -16.87 11.40 -11.00
C GLY A 545 -17.09 10.48 -12.19
N LEU A 546 -17.23 9.17 -11.93
CA LEU A 546 -17.47 8.17 -12.97
C LEU A 546 -18.84 8.32 -13.64
N ASP A 547 -19.88 8.67 -12.87
CA ASP A 547 -21.22 8.91 -13.43
C ASP A 547 -21.22 10.12 -14.37
N ARG A 548 -20.58 11.20 -13.94
CA ARG A 548 -20.40 12.37 -14.80
C ARG A 548 -19.57 12.08 -16.04
N GLU A 549 -18.50 11.29 -15.92
CA GLU A 549 -17.70 10.87 -17.08
C GLU A 549 -18.53 10.05 -18.07
N TYR A 550 -19.35 9.14 -17.56
CA TYR A 550 -20.23 8.34 -18.41
C TYR A 550 -21.26 9.21 -19.16
N GLU A 551 -21.88 10.19 -18.47
CA GLU A 551 -22.77 11.17 -19.12
C GLU A 551 -22.08 11.97 -20.22
N ILE A 552 -20.80 12.32 -20.00
CA ILE A 552 -19.98 13.03 -20.97
C ILE A 552 -19.77 12.20 -22.24
N LEU A 553 -19.35 10.95 -22.06
CA LEU A 553 -19.07 10.02 -23.15
C LEU A 553 -20.31 9.71 -24.01
N GLU A 554 -21.51 9.82 -23.43
CA GLU A 554 -22.78 9.63 -24.14
C GLU A 554 -23.37 10.94 -24.69
N SER A 555 -22.73 12.09 -24.49
CA SER A 555 -23.25 13.38 -24.92
C SER A 555 -23.06 13.64 -26.44
N GLU A 556 -24.03 14.32 -27.07
CA GLU A 556 -23.91 14.76 -28.46
C GLU A 556 -22.70 15.68 -28.67
N ALA A 557 -22.40 16.55 -27.69
CA ALA A 557 -21.26 17.45 -27.76
C ALA A 557 -19.91 16.71 -27.84
N PHE A 558 -19.80 15.55 -27.18
CA PHE A 558 -18.60 14.69 -27.27
C PHE A 558 -18.53 13.97 -28.63
N ALA A 559 -19.66 13.46 -29.12
CA ALA A 559 -19.74 12.85 -30.45
C ALA A 559 -19.36 13.84 -31.58
N ASP A 560 -19.91 15.05 -31.53
CA ASP A 560 -19.59 16.12 -32.48
C ASP A 560 -18.10 16.53 -32.46
N ARG A 561 -17.46 16.44 -31.25
CA ARG A 561 -16.03 16.74 -31.12
C ARG A 561 -15.18 15.64 -31.75
N ILE A 562 -15.49 14.38 -31.46
CA ILE A 562 -14.79 13.22 -32.04
C ILE A 562 -14.91 13.27 -33.58
N GLU A 563 -16.11 13.57 -34.12
CA GLU A 563 -16.33 13.67 -35.57
C GLU A 563 -15.42 14.74 -36.19
N ARG A 564 -15.35 15.93 -35.57
CA ARG A 564 -14.47 17.01 -36.04
C ARG A 564 -12.99 16.62 -36.02
N MET A 565 -12.51 16.04 -34.93
CA MET A 565 -11.10 15.62 -34.80
C MET A 565 -10.75 14.49 -35.77
N THR A 566 -11.72 13.62 -36.11
CA THR A 566 -11.54 12.58 -37.13
C THR A 566 -11.46 13.20 -38.53
N GLU A 567 -12.29 14.20 -38.83
CA GLU A 567 -12.24 14.93 -40.09
C GLU A 567 -10.95 15.74 -40.27
N GLU A 568 -10.39 16.26 -39.16
CA GLU A 568 -9.13 16.99 -39.13
C GLU A 568 -7.90 16.07 -39.15
N GLY A 569 -8.09 14.75 -39.04
CA GLY A 569 -7.03 13.74 -39.09
C GLY A 569 -6.22 13.64 -37.77
N GLU A 570 -6.72 14.23 -36.70
CA GLU A 570 -6.07 14.20 -35.38
C GLU A 570 -6.34 12.92 -34.61
N VAL A 571 -7.43 12.21 -34.93
CA VAL A 571 -7.88 11.00 -34.23
C VAL A 571 -8.36 9.97 -35.24
N GLU A 572 -7.95 8.71 -35.06
CA GLU A 572 -8.44 7.57 -35.82
C GLU A 572 -9.46 6.78 -34.97
N VAL A 573 -10.69 6.61 -35.49
CA VAL A 573 -11.75 5.86 -34.80
C VAL A 573 -11.77 4.42 -35.27
N ASP A 574 -11.60 3.46 -34.37
CA ASP A 574 -11.77 2.03 -34.68
C ASP A 574 -13.26 1.69 -34.90
N THR A 575 -13.62 1.39 -36.15
CA THR A 575 -14.99 1.06 -36.57
C THR A 575 -15.39 -0.40 -36.31
N THR A 576 -14.57 -1.20 -35.64
CA THR A 576 -14.82 -2.63 -35.40
C THR A 576 -15.74 -2.92 -34.19
N GLY A 577 -16.77 -2.07 -33.96
CA GLY A 577 -17.93 -2.44 -33.13
C GLY A 577 -17.85 -2.17 -31.63
N ARG A 578 -16.84 -1.47 -31.15
CA ARG A 578 -16.79 -0.73 -29.89
C ARG A 578 -15.98 0.53 -30.16
N GLU A 579 -16.61 1.68 -30.06
CA GLU A 579 -16.00 3.00 -30.21
C GLU A 579 -14.80 3.15 -29.25
N THR A 580 -13.65 2.68 -29.66
CA THR A 580 -12.38 2.98 -29.03
C THR A 580 -11.63 3.88 -29.99
N VAL A 581 -11.42 5.11 -29.59
CA VAL A 581 -10.52 6.02 -30.29
C VAL A 581 -9.11 5.48 -30.12
N THR A 582 -8.45 5.10 -31.19
CA THR A 582 -7.07 4.60 -31.18
C THR A 582 -6.14 5.66 -31.75
N GLY A 583 -5.44 6.37 -30.88
CA GLY A 583 -4.27 7.18 -31.20
C GLY A 583 -4.52 8.54 -31.85
N VAL A 584 -3.79 9.54 -31.40
CA VAL A 584 -3.50 10.77 -32.14
C VAL A 584 -2.46 10.43 -33.21
N THR A 585 -2.76 10.60 -34.48
CA THR A 585 -1.76 10.45 -35.54
C THR A 585 -0.77 11.61 -35.41
N ASP A 586 0.48 11.32 -35.04
CA ASP A 586 1.57 12.27 -35.17
C ASP A 586 1.60 12.75 -36.62
N GLY A 587 1.37 14.04 -36.82
CA GLY A 587 1.41 14.64 -38.13
C GLY A 587 2.69 14.32 -38.88
N ASP A 588 2.52 13.70 -40.03
CA ASP A 588 3.55 13.21 -40.93
C ASP A 588 4.63 14.30 -41.18
N SER A 589 5.77 14.17 -40.47
CA SER A 589 6.94 14.97 -40.81
C SER A 589 7.63 14.34 -42.01
N THR A 590 7.03 14.49 -43.18
CA THR A 590 7.75 14.27 -44.44
C THR A 590 8.85 15.32 -44.59
N THR A 591 10.02 15.03 -44.07
CA THR A 591 11.23 15.67 -44.58
C THR A 591 11.54 15.08 -45.94
N SER A 592 11.22 15.82 -47.00
CA SER A 592 11.78 15.57 -48.31
C SER A 592 13.28 15.80 -48.26
N ASP A 593 14.04 14.75 -48.52
CA ASP A 593 15.44 14.85 -48.97
C ASP A 593 15.50 15.67 -50.26
N ASP A 594 16.35 16.71 -50.27
CA ASP A 594 17.17 17.18 -51.38
C ASP A 594 18.41 17.90 -50.84
#